data_0a6d7825c443128c405a32b149cf51a3
#
_entry.id   0a6d7825c443128c405a32b149cf51a3
#
_cell.length_a   1.000
_cell.length_b   1.000
_cell.length_c   1.000
_cell.angle_alpha   90.00
_cell.angle_beta   90.00
_cell.angle_gamma   90.00
#
_symmetry.space_group_name_H-M   'P 1'
#
loop_
_entity.id
_entity.type
_entity.pdbx_description
1 polymer ?
#
loop_
_entity_poly.entity_id
_entity_poly.type
_entity_poly.pdbx_seq_one_letter_code
_entity_poly.pdbx_strand_id
1 'polypeptide(L)'
;LFRIGQGIFGAPIMPLGQAIILSSFPKHLQPTAIVLWGVGAVFGPVVGPVIGSMMAELYDWRAAFFILVPVGAVTLACIWFALSSHNKGERNHFDWIGFLALSLAIIALQLIFDRGHRLDWFDSHVITFLTVIGLLSFWIFLVHCFFAKNPFVNLRIFLDKNFSLGTIISFIMGTLAFTGLV
;
A
#
# COMPACT_ATOMS: atom_id res chain seq x y z
N LEU A 1 -4.92 -18.97 0.60
CA LEU A 1 -6.12 -18.31 0.03
C LEU A 1 -6.61 -17.16 0.92
N PHE A 2 -6.86 -17.35 2.22
CA PHE A 2 -7.36 -16.28 3.12
C PHE A 2 -6.43 -15.06 3.21
N ARG A 3 -5.11 -15.26 3.17
CA ARG A 3 -4.12 -14.17 3.16
C ARG A 3 -4.16 -13.34 1.88
N ILE A 4 -4.44 -13.97 0.74
CA ILE A 4 -4.62 -13.26 -0.52
C ILE A 4 -5.87 -12.38 -0.43
N GLY A 5 -6.99 -12.93 0.07
CA GLY A 5 -8.20 -12.13 0.29
C GLY A 5 -7.95 -10.96 1.25
N GLN A 6 -7.29 -11.19 2.37
CA GLN A 6 -6.92 -10.13 3.33
C GLN A 6 -6.09 -9.02 2.66
N GLY A 7 -5.12 -9.39 1.80
CA GLY A 7 -4.31 -8.43 1.06
C GLY A 7 -5.13 -7.60 0.06
N ILE A 8 -5.99 -8.25 -0.73
CA ILE A 8 -6.83 -7.57 -1.73
C ILE A 8 -7.76 -6.54 -1.09
N PHE A 9 -8.41 -6.91 0.03
CA PHE A 9 -9.33 -5.99 0.72
C PHE A 9 -8.61 -4.98 1.63
N GLY A 10 -7.44 -5.32 2.15
CA GLY A 10 -6.65 -4.45 3.03
C GLY A 10 -5.86 -3.38 2.28
N ALA A 11 -5.32 -3.70 1.11
CA ALA A 11 -4.45 -2.79 0.36
C ALA A 11 -5.08 -1.41 0.05
N PRO A 12 -6.35 -1.29 -0.35
CA PRO A 12 -6.94 0.01 -0.67
C PRO A 12 -7.30 0.85 0.57
N ILE A 13 -7.27 0.32 1.79
CA ILE A 13 -7.72 1.04 3.00
C ILE A 13 -6.90 2.31 3.23
N MET A 14 -5.57 2.23 3.12
CA MET A 14 -4.70 3.38 3.34
C MET A 14 -4.90 4.49 2.29
N PRO A 15 -4.80 4.24 0.98
CA PRO A 15 -4.98 5.30 -0.02
C PRO A 15 -6.43 5.82 -0.07
N LEU A 16 -7.44 4.97 0.14
CA LEU A 16 -8.82 5.42 0.21
C LEU A 16 -9.08 6.29 1.44
N GLY A 17 -8.55 5.92 2.60
CA GLY A 17 -8.65 6.74 3.81
C GLY A 17 -8.09 8.14 3.59
N GLN A 18 -6.92 8.24 2.98
CA GLN A 18 -6.31 9.54 2.64
C GLN A 18 -7.13 10.33 1.63
N ALA A 19 -7.65 9.68 0.59
CA ALA A 19 -8.49 10.32 -0.42
C ALA A 19 -9.82 10.84 0.17
N ILE A 20 -10.46 10.08 1.05
CA ILE A 20 -11.67 10.47 1.76
C ILE A 20 -11.41 11.70 2.63
N ILE A 21 -10.31 11.73 3.38
CA ILE A 21 -9.93 12.89 4.19
C ILE A 21 -9.76 14.12 3.31
N LEU A 22 -9.01 14.01 2.22
CA LEU A 22 -8.79 15.13 1.30
C LEU A 22 -10.07 15.64 0.64
N SER A 23 -11.04 14.76 0.39
CA SER A 23 -12.33 15.16 -0.20
C SER A 23 -13.34 15.70 0.82
N SER A 24 -13.24 15.28 2.09
CA SER A 24 -14.21 15.63 3.13
C SER A 24 -13.87 16.91 3.89
N PHE A 25 -12.59 17.29 3.94
CA PHE A 25 -12.16 18.48 4.69
C PHE A 25 -11.89 19.68 3.77
N PRO A 26 -12.24 20.92 4.20
CA PRO A 26 -11.89 22.12 3.47
C PRO A 26 -10.36 22.30 3.42
N LYS A 27 -9.87 22.97 2.36
CA LYS A 27 -8.43 23.08 2.05
C LYS A 27 -7.56 23.53 3.24
N HIS A 28 -8.06 24.43 4.08
CA HIS A 28 -7.31 24.96 5.23
C HIS A 28 -7.16 23.94 6.37
N LEU A 29 -8.04 22.93 6.49
CA LEU A 29 -7.97 21.88 7.50
C LEU A 29 -7.31 20.58 6.99
N GLN A 30 -7.13 20.41 5.68
CA GLN A 30 -6.53 19.23 5.09
C GLN A 30 -5.15 18.88 5.67
N PRO A 31 -4.22 19.83 5.90
CA PRO A 31 -2.92 19.51 6.50
C PRO A 31 -3.06 18.88 7.88
N THR A 32 -3.91 19.43 8.73
CA THR A 32 -4.16 18.91 10.08
C THR A 32 -4.80 17.52 10.04
N ALA A 33 -5.78 17.33 9.17
CA ALA A 33 -6.45 16.03 9.00
C ALA A 33 -5.49 14.95 8.50
N ILE A 34 -4.58 15.28 7.57
CA ILE A 34 -3.54 14.36 7.09
C ILE A 34 -2.54 14.01 8.20
N VAL A 35 -2.15 14.98 9.03
CA VAL A 35 -1.27 14.72 10.18
C VAL A 35 -1.93 13.76 11.16
N LEU A 36 -3.19 13.96 11.51
CA LEU A 36 -3.94 13.06 12.40
C LEU A 36 -4.09 11.66 11.81
N TRP A 37 -4.36 11.56 10.51
CA TRP A 37 -4.37 10.28 9.80
C TRP A 37 -3.00 9.60 9.84
N GLY A 38 -1.91 10.35 9.62
CA GLY A 38 -0.54 9.86 9.68
C GLY A 38 -0.16 9.31 11.05
N VAL A 39 -0.57 9.98 12.12
CA VAL A 39 -0.39 9.47 13.50
C VAL A 39 -1.08 8.11 13.65
N GLY A 40 -2.33 7.97 13.19
CA GLY A 40 -3.05 6.69 13.20
C GLY A 40 -2.36 5.60 12.39
N ALA A 41 -1.82 5.95 11.22
CA ALA A 41 -1.11 5.02 10.34
C ALA A 41 0.20 4.50 10.96
N VAL A 42 0.89 5.31 11.75
CA VAL A 42 2.12 4.91 12.47
C VAL A 42 1.79 4.10 13.73
N PHE A 43 0.67 4.40 14.39
CA PHE A 43 0.27 3.74 15.62
C PHE A 43 0.06 2.22 15.43
N GLY A 44 -0.53 1.82 14.32
CA GLY A 44 -0.79 0.40 13.99
C GLY A 44 0.47 -0.48 14.01
N PRO A 45 1.51 -0.18 13.22
CA PRO A 45 2.77 -0.91 13.23
C PRO A 45 3.51 -0.93 14.57
N VAL A 46 3.35 0.11 15.40
CA VAL A 46 3.99 0.17 16.72
C VAL A 46 3.26 -0.69 17.75
N VAL A 47 1.94 -0.60 17.78
CA VAL A 47 1.11 -1.28 18.80
C VAL A 47 0.75 -2.71 18.38
N GLY A 48 0.63 -2.96 17.07
CA GLY A 48 0.25 -4.25 16.51
C GLY A 48 1.09 -5.42 17.01
N PRO A 49 2.43 -5.37 16.88
CA PRO A 49 3.30 -6.45 17.36
C PRO A 49 3.17 -6.70 18.87
N VAL A 50 3.02 -5.64 19.67
CA VAL A 50 2.86 -5.76 21.14
C VAL A 50 1.56 -6.48 21.50
N ILE A 51 0.44 -6.05 20.90
CA ILE A 51 -0.85 -6.70 21.14
C ILE A 51 -0.85 -8.11 20.56
N GLY A 52 -0.27 -8.29 19.36
CA GLY A 52 -0.19 -9.59 18.69
C GLY A 52 0.59 -10.61 19.48
N SER A 53 1.76 -10.25 20.02
CA SER A 53 2.58 -11.15 20.87
C SER A 53 1.85 -11.48 22.18
N MET A 54 1.26 -10.48 22.84
CA MET A 54 0.51 -10.68 24.07
C MET A 54 -0.68 -11.62 23.87
N MET A 55 -1.40 -11.50 22.75
CA MET A 55 -2.51 -12.42 22.44
C MET A 55 -2.02 -13.83 22.13
N ALA A 56 -0.91 -13.95 21.44
CA ALA A 56 -0.32 -15.26 21.12
C ALA A 56 0.21 -15.99 22.37
N GLU A 57 0.73 -15.25 23.34
CA GLU A 57 1.20 -15.82 24.62
C GLU A 57 0.05 -16.20 25.57
N LEU A 58 -1.00 -15.38 25.65
CA LEU A 58 -2.11 -15.58 26.59
C LEU A 58 -3.13 -16.63 26.13
N TYR A 59 -3.32 -16.78 24.82
CA TYR A 59 -4.36 -17.64 24.26
C TYR A 59 -3.80 -18.62 23.21
N ASP A 60 -3.56 -18.15 22.00
CA ASP A 60 -3.00 -18.89 20.85
C ASP A 60 -2.65 -17.88 19.75
N TRP A 61 -1.73 -18.23 18.85
CA TRP A 61 -1.37 -17.38 17.71
C TRP A 61 -2.60 -16.99 16.83
N ARG A 62 -3.65 -17.81 16.85
CA ARG A 62 -4.92 -17.53 16.15
C ARG A 62 -5.68 -16.35 16.77
N ALA A 63 -5.57 -16.14 18.08
CA ALA A 63 -6.24 -15.07 18.79
C ALA A 63 -5.79 -13.69 18.30
N ALA A 64 -4.52 -13.54 17.89
CA ALA A 64 -4.01 -12.32 17.30
C ALA A 64 -4.76 -11.89 16.03
N PHE A 65 -5.37 -12.83 15.28
CA PHE A 65 -6.20 -12.51 14.12
C PHE A 65 -7.64 -12.20 14.47
N PHE A 66 -8.17 -12.81 15.53
CA PHE A 66 -9.54 -12.56 15.95
C PHE A 66 -9.77 -11.14 16.49
N ILE A 67 -8.72 -10.49 17.01
CA ILE A 67 -8.82 -9.08 17.46
C ILE A 67 -9.12 -8.12 16.31
N LEU A 68 -8.74 -8.47 15.07
CA LEU A 68 -9.05 -7.68 13.88
C LEU A 68 -10.53 -7.68 13.52
N VAL A 69 -11.28 -8.71 13.96
CA VAL A 69 -12.72 -8.83 13.63
C VAL A 69 -13.54 -7.72 14.28
N PRO A 70 -13.48 -7.51 15.62
CA PRO A 70 -14.24 -6.44 16.25
C PRO A 70 -13.76 -5.06 15.80
N VAL A 71 -12.46 -4.84 15.64
CA VAL A 71 -11.91 -3.57 15.12
C VAL A 71 -12.43 -3.29 13.71
N GLY A 72 -12.42 -4.31 12.84
CA GLY A 72 -12.95 -4.20 11.49
C GLY A 72 -14.46 -3.95 11.45
N ALA A 73 -15.23 -4.59 12.35
CA ALA A 73 -16.67 -4.38 12.46
C ALA A 73 -17.01 -2.94 12.90
N VAL A 74 -16.29 -2.43 13.90
CA VAL A 74 -16.45 -1.03 14.36
C VAL A 74 -16.09 -0.06 13.25
N THR A 75 -14.97 -0.29 12.56
CA THR A 75 -14.54 0.55 11.43
C THR A 75 -15.59 0.54 10.32
N LEU A 76 -16.12 -0.63 9.96
CA LEU A 76 -17.18 -0.76 8.95
C LEU A 76 -18.44 0.00 9.36
N ALA A 77 -18.87 -0.11 10.61
CA ALA A 77 -20.01 0.62 11.15
C ALA A 77 -19.77 2.14 11.06
N CYS A 78 -18.61 2.62 11.51
CA CYS A 78 -18.25 4.04 11.41
C CYS A 78 -18.29 4.55 9.96
N ILE A 79 -17.72 3.80 9.02
CA ILE A 79 -17.74 4.15 7.59
C ILE A 79 -19.20 4.18 7.09
N TRP A 80 -20.01 3.19 7.43
CA TRP A 80 -21.41 3.10 7.02
C TRP A 80 -22.24 4.31 7.47
N PHE A 81 -22.04 4.77 8.70
CA PHE A 81 -22.76 5.93 9.24
C PHE A 81 -22.18 7.26 8.80
N ALA A 82 -20.86 7.36 8.58
CA ALA A 82 -20.19 8.60 8.25
C ALA A 82 -20.19 8.93 6.75
N LEU A 83 -20.12 7.92 5.89
CA LEU A 83 -20.16 8.12 4.44
C LEU A 83 -21.60 8.21 3.93
N SER A 84 -22.13 9.43 4.00
CA SER A 84 -23.31 9.80 3.20
C SER A 84 -22.96 9.66 1.72
N SER A 85 -23.92 9.14 0.95
CA SER A 85 -23.79 8.92 -0.50
C SER A 85 -23.20 10.14 -1.23
N HIS A 86 -21.92 10.10 -1.47
CA HIS A 86 -21.24 11.10 -2.30
C HIS A 86 -21.54 10.84 -3.77
N ASN A 87 -21.70 11.91 -4.51
CA ASN A 87 -21.96 11.90 -5.95
C ASN A 87 -21.06 10.89 -6.67
N LYS A 88 -21.68 10.08 -7.52
CA LYS A 88 -20.98 9.17 -8.43
C LYS A 88 -19.99 9.98 -9.26
N GLY A 89 -18.71 9.88 -8.90
CA GLY A 89 -17.64 10.45 -9.71
C GLY A 89 -17.71 9.92 -11.15
N GLU A 90 -17.18 10.67 -12.09
CA GLU A 90 -17.07 10.22 -13.48
C GLU A 90 -16.36 8.87 -13.53
N ARG A 91 -16.98 7.92 -14.22
CA ARG A 91 -16.39 6.59 -14.46
C ARG A 91 -15.26 6.76 -15.48
N ASN A 92 -14.07 7.00 -15.01
CA ASN A 92 -12.88 6.88 -15.85
C ASN A 92 -12.58 5.42 -16.13
N HIS A 93 -12.19 5.11 -17.36
CA HIS A 93 -11.72 3.76 -17.72
C HIS A 93 -10.48 3.42 -16.90
N PHE A 94 -10.55 2.31 -16.18
CA PHE A 94 -9.41 1.84 -15.39
C PHE A 94 -8.35 1.22 -16.30
N ASP A 95 -7.12 1.65 -16.14
CA ASP A 95 -5.98 1.15 -16.92
C ASP A 95 -5.46 -0.19 -16.34
N TRP A 96 -6.07 -1.27 -16.81
CA TRP A 96 -5.69 -2.62 -16.40
C TRP A 96 -4.27 -3.01 -16.81
N ILE A 97 -3.80 -2.53 -17.97
CA ILE A 97 -2.47 -2.88 -18.49
C ILE A 97 -1.39 -2.26 -17.59
N GLY A 98 -1.48 -0.96 -17.35
CA GLY A 98 -0.56 -0.26 -16.45
C GLY A 98 -0.60 -0.82 -15.03
N PHE A 99 -1.80 -1.09 -14.50
CA PHE A 99 -1.97 -1.67 -13.17
C PHE A 99 -1.34 -3.06 -13.03
N LEU A 100 -1.62 -3.99 -13.96
CA LEU A 100 -1.07 -5.35 -13.90
C LEU A 100 0.44 -5.38 -14.12
N ALA A 101 0.95 -4.59 -15.05
CA ALA A 101 2.38 -4.50 -15.31
C ALA A 101 3.15 -3.96 -14.09
N LEU A 102 2.66 -2.89 -13.45
CA LEU A 102 3.25 -2.34 -12.24
C LEU A 102 3.15 -3.33 -11.08
N SER A 103 1.98 -3.95 -10.89
CA SER A 103 1.76 -4.94 -9.82
C SER A 103 2.71 -6.12 -9.94
N LEU A 104 2.90 -6.66 -11.16
CA LEU A 104 3.82 -7.77 -11.41
C LEU A 104 5.27 -7.37 -11.11
N ALA A 105 5.67 -6.17 -11.52
CA ALA A 105 7.01 -5.65 -11.25
C ALA A 105 7.28 -5.53 -9.74
N ILE A 106 6.31 -4.98 -8.98
CA ILE A 106 6.43 -4.83 -7.52
C ILE A 106 6.44 -6.20 -6.82
N ILE A 107 5.56 -7.14 -7.22
CA ILE A 107 5.53 -8.50 -6.66
C ILE A 107 6.85 -9.21 -6.91
N ALA A 108 7.40 -9.13 -8.13
CA ALA A 108 8.68 -9.73 -8.45
C ALA A 108 9.81 -9.14 -7.59
N LEU A 109 9.87 -7.82 -7.47
CA LEU A 109 10.86 -7.12 -6.67
C LEU A 109 10.77 -7.53 -5.19
N GLN A 110 9.56 -7.58 -4.64
CA GLN A 110 9.34 -7.97 -3.24
C GLN A 110 9.77 -9.42 -2.99
N LEU A 111 9.44 -10.35 -3.89
CA LEU A 111 9.85 -11.75 -3.77
C LEU A 111 11.36 -11.92 -3.87
N ILE A 112 12.04 -11.13 -4.69
CA ILE A 112 13.50 -11.12 -4.81
C ILE A 112 14.12 -10.71 -3.47
N PHE A 113 13.65 -9.63 -2.85
CA PHE A 113 14.19 -9.18 -1.56
C PHE A 113 13.83 -10.12 -0.41
N ASP A 114 12.61 -10.66 -0.37
CA ASP A 114 12.15 -11.56 0.69
C ASP A 114 12.87 -12.92 0.67
N ARG A 115 13.16 -13.44 -0.53
CA ARG A 115 13.73 -14.78 -0.70
C ARG A 115 15.18 -14.80 -1.13
N GLY A 116 15.74 -13.67 -1.56
CA GLY A 116 17.08 -13.60 -2.12
C GLY A 116 18.13 -14.19 -1.22
N HIS A 117 18.13 -13.84 0.06
CA HIS A 117 19.09 -14.37 1.03
C HIS A 117 18.96 -15.89 1.26
N ARG A 118 17.77 -16.44 1.17
CA ARG A 118 17.50 -17.88 1.38
C ARG A 118 17.81 -18.72 0.15
N LEU A 119 17.87 -18.10 -1.02
CA LEU A 119 18.04 -18.76 -2.33
C LEU A 119 19.37 -18.40 -3.00
N ASP A 120 20.34 -17.89 -2.22
CA ASP A 120 21.68 -17.52 -2.71
C ASP A 120 21.65 -16.54 -3.90
N TRP A 121 20.67 -15.60 -3.87
CA TRP A 121 20.52 -14.53 -4.84
C TRP A 121 20.52 -15.07 -6.30
N PHE A 122 21.40 -14.51 -7.14
CA PHE A 122 21.43 -14.81 -8.58
C PHE A 122 21.96 -16.20 -8.95
N ASP A 123 22.43 -16.99 -8.01
CA ASP A 123 22.75 -18.41 -8.23
C ASP A 123 21.48 -19.27 -8.36
N SER A 124 20.34 -18.74 -7.90
CA SER A 124 19.04 -19.40 -8.03
C SER A 124 18.37 -19.05 -9.36
N HIS A 125 17.95 -20.06 -10.11
CA HIS A 125 17.12 -19.89 -11.29
C HIS A 125 15.78 -19.18 -11.00
N VAL A 126 15.25 -19.34 -9.80
CA VAL A 126 13.99 -18.66 -9.39
C VAL A 126 14.20 -17.16 -9.27
N ILE A 127 15.27 -16.72 -8.63
CA ILE A 127 15.58 -15.28 -8.48
C ILE A 127 15.89 -14.66 -9.86
N THR A 128 16.66 -15.36 -10.69
CA THR A 128 16.94 -14.92 -12.07
C THR A 128 15.65 -14.76 -12.87
N PHE A 129 14.74 -15.73 -12.81
CA PHE A 129 13.44 -15.69 -13.49
C PHE A 129 12.56 -14.52 -12.99
N LEU A 130 12.48 -14.33 -11.67
CA LEU A 130 11.74 -13.20 -11.07
C LEU A 130 12.34 -11.87 -11.50
N THR A 131 13.66 -11.76 -11.58
CA THR A 131 14.35 -10.55 -12.03
C THR A 131 13.99 -10.21 -13.48
N VAL A 132 14.02 -11.20 -14.36
CA VAL A 132 13.66 -11.00 -15.79
C VAL A 132 12.20 -10.58 -15.91
N ILE A 133 11.26 -11.26 -15.22
CA ILE A 133 9.85 -10.89 -15.24
C ILE A 133 9.65 -9.50 -14.67
N GLY A 134 10.27 -9.19 -13.53
CA GLY A 134 10.16 -7.88 -12.88
C GLY A 134 10.62 -6.75 -13.79
N LEU A 135 11.78 -6.90 -14.43
CA LEU A 135 12.33 -5.91 -15.35
C LEU A 135 11.48 -5.75 -16.61
N LEU A 136 11.02 -6.86 -17.21
CA LEU A 136 10.13 -6.81 -18.37
C LEU A 136 8.79 -6.14 -18.03
N SER A 137 8.19 -6.49 -16.92
CA SER A 137 6.93 -5.90 -16.47
C SER A 137 7.09 -4.40 -16.17
N PHE A 138 8.19 -4.02 -15.54
CA PHE A 138 8.49 -2.60 -15.28
C PHE A 138 8.72 -1.83 -16.56
N TRP A 139 9.42 -2.42 -17.54
CA TRP A 139 9.61 -1.83 -18.85
C TRP A 139 8.29 -1.63 -19.59
N ILE A 140 7.43 -2.67 -19.62
CA ILE A 140 6.08 -2.59 -20.21
C ILE A 140 5.28 -1.47 -19.54
N PHE A 141 5.33 -1.37 -18.22
CA PHE A 141 4.66 -0.30 -17.46
C PHE A 141 5.16 1.09 -17.89
N LEU A 142 6.48 1.30 -17.96
CA LEU A 142 7.04 2.60 -18.37
C LEU A 142 6.61 2.96 -19.79
N VAL A 143 6.77 2.05 -20.73
CA VAL A 143 6.36 2.28 -22.13
C VAL A 143 4.88 2.59 -22.20
N HIS A 144 4.04 1.82 -21.51
CA HIS A 144 2.60 2.04 -21.48
C HIS A 144 2.24 3.41 -20.92
N CYS A 145 2.88 3.86 -19.84
CA CYS A 145 2.64 5.19 -19.26
C CYS A 145 2.96 6.35 -20.23
N PHE A 146 3.89 6.17 -21.17
CA PHE A 146 4.20 7.20 -22.18
C PHE A 146 3.19 7.25 -23.31
N PHE A 147 2.59 6.12 -23.68
CA PHE A 147 1.71 6.03 -24.84
C PHE A 147 0.21 6.02 -24.51
N ALA A 148 -0.16 5.66 -23.27
CA ALA A 148 -1.55 5.62 -22.85
C ALA A 148 -2.15 7.02 -22.71
N LYS A 149 -3.40 7.18 -23.16
CA LYS A 149 -4.14 8.46 -23.00
C LYS A 149 -4.47 8.77 -21.55
N ASN A 150 -4.82 7.73 -20.77
CA ASN A 150 -5.12 7.84 -19.33
C ASN A 150 -4.34 6.74 -18.59
N PRO A 151 -3.02 6.93 -18.36
CA PRO A 151 -2.20 5.92 -17.69
C PRO A 151 -2.59 5.80 -16.22
N PHE A 152 -2.42 4.59 -15.65
CA PHE A 152 -2.66 4.32 -14.24
C PHE A 152 -1.83 5.24 -13.32
N VAL A 153 -0.60 5.53 -13.71
CA VAL A 153 0.27 6.50 -13.05
C VAL A 153 0.71 7.55 -14.06
N ASN A 154 0.40 8.79 -13.80
CA ASN A 154 0.88 9.90 -14.63
C ASN A 154 2.31 10.29 -14.23
N LEU A 155 3.30 9.79 -14.98
CA LEU A 155 4.71 10.05 -14.69
C LEU A 155 5.10 11.54 -14.75
N ARG A 156 4.27 12.41 -15.38
CA ARG A 156 4.53 13.85 -15.43
C ARG A 156 4.45 14.52 -14.04
N ILE A 157 3.81 13.88 -13.07
CA ILE A 157 3.77 14.36 -11.68
C ILE A 157 5.19 14.46 -11.09
N PHE A 158 6.11 13.59 -11.50
CA PHE A 158 7.50 13.63 -11.06
C PHE A 158 8.31 14.80 -11.62
N LEU A 159 7.78 15.54 -12.59
CA LEU A 159 8.38 16.80 -13.06
C LEU A 159 8.18 17.94 -12.06
N ASP A 160 7.18 17.85 -11.19
CA ASP A 160 7.02 18.79 -10.08
C ASP A 160 8.08 18.52 -9.00
N LYS A 161 8.89 19.54 -8.72
CA LYS A 161 10.02 19.44 -7.77
C LYS A 161 9.54 19.14 -6.35
N ASN A 162 8.41 19.72 -5.93
CA ASN A 162 7.88 19.52 -4.58
C ASN A 162 7.38 18.09 -4.41
N PHE A 163 6.69 17.56 -5.43
CA PHE A 163 6.23 16.17 -5.44
C PHE A 163 7.41 15.20 -5.41
N SER A 164 8.42 15.40 -6.25
CA SER A 164 9.60 14.53 -6.31
C SER A 164 10.40 14.55 -5.01
N LEU A 165 10.65 15.72 -4.44
CA LEU A 165 11.33 15.84 -3.14
C LEU A 165 10.49 15.20 -2.03
N GLY A 166 9.18 15.43 -2.00
CA GLY A 166 8.29 14.80 -1.03
C GLY A 166 8.30 13.28 -1.14
N THR A 167 8.33 12.73 -2.35
CA THR A 167 8.41 11.28 -2.59
C THR A 167 9.74 10.70 -2.08
N ILE A 168 10.86 11.36 -2.36
CA ILE A 168 12.20 10.94 -1.88
C ILE A 168 12.24 10.96 -0.35
N ILE A 169 11.78 12.03 0.28
CA ILE A 169 11.72 12.14 1.75
C ILE A 169 10.85 11.02 2.33
N SER A 170 9.67 10.77 1.75
CA SER A 170 8.76 9.72 2.20
C SER A 170 9.40 8.33 2.06
N PHE A 171 10.14 8.09 0.98
CA PHE A 171 10.87 6.84 0.78
C PHE A 171 11.94 6.63 1.86
N ILE A 172 12.76 7.65 2.12
CA ILE A 172 13.80 7.60 3.16
C ILE A 172 13.17 7.38 4.54
N MET A 173 12.13 8.12 4.87
CA MET A 173 11.43 7.98 6.16
C MET A 173 10.79 6.59 6.31
N GLY A 174 10.17 6.06 5.25
CA GLY A 174 9.62 4.71 5.25
C GLY A 174 10.71 3.66 5.49
N THR A 175 11.85 3.77 4.80
CA THR A 175 12.97 2.86 4.97
C THR A 175 13.50 2.89 6.41
N LEU A 176 13.71 4.07 6.98
CA LEU A 176 14.19 4.22 8.36
C LEU A 176 13.18 3.67 9.38
N ALA A 177 11.88 3.93 9.19
CA ALA A 177 10.84 3.47 10.10
C ALA A 177 10.74 1.93 10.16
N PHE A 178 10.89 1.25 9.01
CA PHE A 178 10.76 -0.21 8.95
C PHE A 178 12.07 -0.95 9.22
N THR A 179 13.24 -0.34 9.02
CA THR A 179 14.54 -0.97 9.36
C THR A 179 14.68 -1.23 10.86
N GLY A 180 14.05 -0.41 11.70
CA GLY A 180 14.08 -0.61 13.16
C GLY A 180 13.12 -1.69 13.69
N LEU A 181 12.30 -2.31 12.83
CA LEU A 181 11.35 -3.37 13.20
C LEU A 181 11.85 -4.79 12.85
N VAL A 182 12.98 -4.90 12.18
CA VAL A 182 13.66 -6.15 11.80
C VAL A 182 14.84 -6.41 12.73
#